data_d3bc6051b213d747382c679e128399e4
#
_entry.id   d3bc6051b213d747382c679e128399e4
#
_cell.length_a   1.000
_cell.length_b   1.000
_cell.length_c   1.000
_cell.angle_alpha   90.00
_cell.angle_beta   90.00
_cell.angle_gamma   90.00
#
_symmetry.space_group_name_H-M   'P 1'
#
loop_
_entity.id
_entity.type
_entity.pdbx_description
1 polymer ?
#
loop_
_entity_poly.entity_id
_entity_poly.type
_entity_poly.pdbx_seq_one_letter_code
_entity_poly.pdbx_strand_id
1 'polypeptide(L)'
;MAFPVLSVIVFTPMVAAVLMLLMPAEKRNEVRSVALIAATFDLIFSGWVYIQYLVNGMTGYQFVEEYNWLPALGMKLIFGVDGMSAPLVLLTGIVMFTGVLISWGIDDKHAPTGIQDRPREFFAFLFILASGVFGVFASLDLFMLFFFYEIAVFPMYLLIAIWGWVKTREYAAMKLTLYLFIGSVVSLVGALAMYYKAGFGSFDMRLLEQANFPAEFQIAWFLPVFFGFAILGGIWPFHNWSPDGHVAAPTAVSMFHAGVLMKLGAFAALRVGVMLLPEGAKY
;
A
#
# COMPACT_ATOMS: atom_id res chain seq x y z
N MET A 1 -1.93 -10.33 26.36
CA MET A 1 -2.04 -9.95 24.94
C MET A 1 -0.67 -9.53 24.48
N ALA A 2 -0.20 -10.02 23.34
CA ALA A 2 1.03 -9.53 22.75
C ALA A 2 0.81 -8.06 22.29
N PHE A 3 1.86 -7.25 22.29
CA PHE A 3 1.79 -5.85 21.85
C PHE A 3 1.42 -5.81 20.34
N PRO A 4 0.38 -5.03 19.95
CA PRO A 4 -0.15 -5.01 18.58
C PRO A 4 0.76 -4.19 17.65
N VAL A 5 1.94 -4.69 17.36
CA VAL A 5 3.01 -3.95 16.65
C VAL A 5 2.63 -3.62 15.22
N LEU A 6 1.95 -4.52 14.50
CA LEU A 6 1.55 -4.26 13.11
C LEU A 6 0.47 -3.20 13.02
N SER A 7 -0.53 -3.25 13.91
CA SER A 7 -1.52 -2.17 14.01
C SER A 7 -0.86 -0.82 14.30
N VAL A 8 0.13 -0.79 15.18
CA VAL A 8 0.89 0.44 15.47
C VAL A 8 1.59 0.95 14.22
N ILE A 9 2.34 0.11 13.49
CA ILE A 9 3.03 0.48 12.25
C ILE A 9 2.04 1.00 11.18
N VAL A 10 0.90 0.34 11.01
CA VAL A 10 -0.09 0.72 9.99
C VAL A 10 -0.77 2.05 10.32
N PHE A 11 -1.14 2.27 11.58
CA PHE A 11 -1.93 3.44 11.95
C PHE A 11 -1.12 4.64 12.44
N THR A 12 0.15 4.49 12.82
CA THR A 12 1.02 5.62 13.19
C THR A 12 1.11 6.68 12.09
N PRO A 13 1.36 6.34 10.81
CA PRO A 13 1.39 7.33 9.75
C PRO A 13 0.04 8.06 9.59
N MET A 14 -1.08 7.34 9.71
CA MET A 14 -2.41 7.96 9.60
C MET A 14 -2.66 8.95 10.74
N VAL A 15 -2.30 8.60 11.98
CA VAL A 15 -2.41 9.49 13.14
C VAL A 15 -1.51 10.72 12.95
N ALA A 16 -0.26 10.52 12.51
CA ALA A 16 0.66 11.61 12.22
C ALA A 16 0.13 12.53 11.11
N ALA A 17 -0.50 11.98 10.05
CA ALA A 17 -1.14 12.77 9.00
C ALA A 17 -2.25 13.66 9.56
N VAL A 18 -3.13 13.12 10.40
CA VAL A 18 -4.20 13.89 11.05
C VAL A 18 -3.61 14.98 11.94
N LEU A 19 -2.61 14.67 12.75
CA LEU A 19 -1.94 15.65 13.61
C LEU A 19 -1.33 16.78 12.77
N MET A 20 -0.65 16.47 11.66
CA MET A 20 -0.07 17.48 10.77
C MET A 20 -1.16 18.37 10.14
N LEU A 21 -2.31 17.81 9.74
CA LEU A 21 -3.42 18.59 9.18
C LEU A 21 -4.07 19.54 10.21
N LEU A 22 -4.03 19.21 11.49
CA LEU A 22 -4.55 20.06 12.57
C LEU A 22 -3.59 21.18 12.96
N MET A 23 -2.32 21.11 12.54
CA MET A 23 -1.32 22.14 12.85
C MET A 23 -1.55 23.42 12.02
N PRO A 24 -1.24 24.62 12.55
CA PRO A 24 -1.25 25.85 11.78
C PRO A 24 -0.28 25.81 10.58
N ALA A 25 -0.70 26.38 9.44
CA ALA A 25 0.10 26.33 8.19
C ALA A 25 1.44 27.05 8.32
N GLU A 26 1.56 28.02 9.23
CA GLU A 26 2.78 28.80 9.50
C GLU A 26 3.87 27.96 10.19
N LYS A 27 3.49 26.87 10.88
CA LYS A 27 4.39 26.04 11.69
C LYS A 27 5.12 24.96 10.88
N ARG A 28 5.72 25.35 9.76
CA ARG A 28 6.36 24.44 8.79
C ARG A 28 7.42 23.54 9.39
N ASN A 29 8.28 24.08 10.27
CA ASN A 29 9.35 23.29 10.90
C ASN A 29 8.80 22.27 11.90
N GLU A 30 7.72 22.61 12.62
CA GLU A 30 7.06 21.69 13.54
C GLU A 30 6.43 20.52 12.75
N VAL A 31 5.75 20.81 11.61
CA VAL A 31 5.20 19.78 10.72
C VAL A 31 6.30 18.81 10.23
N ARG A 32 7.44 19.34 9.78
CA ARG A 32 8.60 18.53 9.37
C ARG A 32 9.14 17.67 10.52
N SER A 33 9.22 18.24 11.73
CA SER A 33 9.68 17.50 12.90
C SER A 33 8.73 16.36 13.26
N VAL A 34 7.41 16.59 13.23
CA VAL A 34 6.41 15.54 13.44
C VAL A 34 6.54 14.44 12.38
N ALA A 35 6.67 14.82 11.10
CA ALA A 35 6.89 13.87 10.03
C ALA A 35 8.15 13.02 10.23
N LEU A 36 9.28 13.66 10.61
CA LEU A 36 10.54 12.96 10.83
C LEU A 36 10.46 12.01 12.05
N ILE A 37 9.86 12.45 13.15
CA ILE A 37 9.69 11.62 14.35
C ILE A 37 8.84 10.40 14.03
N ALA A 38 7.70 10.58 13.38
CA ALA A 38 6.81 9.47 13.02
C ALA A 38 7.47 8.50 12.02
N ALA A 39 8.14 9.02 10.98
CA ALA A 39 8.87 8.18 10.03
C ALA A 39 10.02 7.41 10.67
N THR A 40 10.73 8.01 11.63
CA THR A 40 11.80 7.33 12.39
C THR A 40 11.22 6.23 13.27
N PHE A 41 10.07 6.49 13.91
CA PHE A 41 9.36 5.51 14.71
C PHE A 41 8.97 4.29 13.85
N ASP A 42 8.34 4.50 12.70
CA ASP A 42 7.93 3.42 11.81
C ASP A 42 9.12 2.64 11.23
N LEU A 43 10.23 3.32 10.93
CA LEU A 43 11.47 2.66 10.50
C LEU A 43 12.02 1.74 11.59
N ILE A 44 12.05 2.19 12.85
CA ILE A 44 12.54 1.37 13.98
C ILE A 44 11.63 0.15 14.18
N PHE A 45 10.32 0.35 14.21
CA PHE A 45 9.38 -0.76 14.44
C PHE A 45 9.32 -1.75 13.28
N SER A 46 9.34 -1.27 12.03
CA SER A 46 9.41 -2.15 10.86
C SER A 46 10.73 -2.93 10.80
N GLY A 47 11.84 -2.31 11.18
CA GLY A 47 13.13 -2.98 11.34
C GLY A 47 13.11 -4.02 12.44
N TRP A 48 12.49 -3.71 13.58
CA TRP A 48 12.33 -4.65 14.69
C TRP A 48 11.47 -5.86 14.28
N VAL A 49 10.34 -5.65 13.60
CA VAL A 49 9.49 -6.74 13.09
C VAL A 49 10.27 -7.65 12.15
N TYR A 50 11.03 -7.07 11.21
CA TYR A 50 11.85 -7.85 10.28
C TYR A 50 12.92 -8.68 10.99
N ILE A 51 13.67 -8.09 11.93
CA ILE A 51 14.69 -8.80 12.71
C ILE A 51 14.06 -9.95 13.52
N GLN A 52 12.95 -9.69 14.21
CA GLN A 52 12.25 -10.72 14.99
C GLN A 52 11.71 -11.84 14.09
N TYR A 53 11.21 -11.51 12.89
CA TYR A 53 10.80 -12.51 11.92
C TYR A 53 11.97 -13.45 11.53
N LEU A 54 13.17 -12.90 11.32
CA LEU A 54 14.38 -13.69 11.05
C LEU A 54 14.79 -14.57 12.24
N VAL A 55 14.77 -14.00 13.44
CA VAL A 55 15.17 -14.71 14.68
C VAL A 55 14.19 -15.84 15.01
N ASN A 56 12.91 -15.67 14.74
CA ASN A 56 11.87 -16.67 14.99
C ASN A 56 11.80 -17.80 13.93
N GLY A 57 12.79 -17.88 13.03
CA GLY A 57 12.97 -19.00 12.10
C GLY A 57 12.25 -18.87 10.76
N MET A 58 11.74 -17.70 10.41
CA MET A 58 11.18 -17.36 9.08
C MET A 58 10.04 -18.29 8.60
N THR A 59 9.25 -18.83 9.50
CA THR A 59 8.19 -19.79 9.18
C THR A 59 6.80 -19.21 9.42
N GLY A 60 5.89 -19.45 8.47
CA GLY A 60 4.47 -19.10 8.60
C GLY A 60 4.19 -17.62 8.80
N TYR A 61 2.96 -17.33 9.21
CA TYR A 61 2.55 -15.98 9.57
C TYR A 61 2.92 -15.68 11.02
N GLN A 62 3.61 -14.56 11.23
CA GLN A 62 4.01 -14.08 12.56
C GLN A 62 3.35 -12.74 12.87
N PHE A 63 3.32 -12.36 14.16
CA PHE A 63 2.68 -11.14 14.66
C PHE A 63 1.20 -11.03 14.28
N VAL A 64 0.48 -12.15 14.26
CA VAL A 64 -0.92 -12.17 13.85
C VAL A 64 -1.78 -11.40 14.86
N GLU A 65 -2.50 -10.39 14.37
CA GLU A 65 -3.43 -9.55 15.11
C GLU A 65 -4.80 -9.62 14.44
N GLU A 66 -5.86 -9.94 15.19
CA GLU A 66 -7.20 -10.09 14.64
C GLU A 66 -8.20 -9.20 15.38
N TYR A 67 -8.96 -8.42 14.61
CA TYR A 67 -10.02 -7.57 15.11
C TYR A 67 -11.28 -7.77 14.27
N ASN A 68 -12.43 -7.92 14.92
CA ASN A 68 -13.70 -7.99 14.23
C ASN A 68 -14.13 -6.59 13.82
N TRP A 69 -14.31 -6.36 12.50
CA TRP A 69 -14.77 -5.08 11.97
C TRP A 69 -16.24 -5.13 11.54
N LEU A 70 -16.58 -5.95 10.56
CA LEU A 70 -17.95 -6.16 10.08
C LEU A 70 -18.29 -7.65 10.07
N PRO A 71 -18.63 -8.23 11.23
CA PRO A 71 -18.87 -9.68 11.34
C PRO A 71 -20.01 -10.18 10.43
N ALA A 72 -21.03 -9.34 10.20
CA ALA A 72 -22.16 -9.67 9.33
C ALA A 72 -21.77 -9.96 7.88
N LEU A 73 -20.65 -9.40 7.41
CA LEU A 73 -20.11 -9.58 6.08
C LEU A 73 -18.85 -10.48 6.06
N GLY A 74 -18.47 -11.01 7.23
CA GLY A 74 -17.27 -11.82 7.36
C GLY A 74 -15.95 -11.04 7.19
N MET A 75 -15.97 -9.71 7.30
CA MET A 75 -14.81 -8.85 7.16
C MET A 75 -14.13 -8.64 8.50
N LYS A 76 -12.85 -8.96 8.57
CA LYS A 76 -12.02 -8.78 9.76
C LYS A 76 -10.80 -7.94 9.42
N LEU A 77 -10.33 -7.16 10.38
CA LEU A 77 -9.02 -6.55 10.30
C LEU A 77 -8.00 -7.56 10.85
N ILE A 78 -7.31 -8.23 9.94
CA ILE A 78 -6.30 -9.24 10.30
C ILE A 78 -4.97 -8.78 9.73
N PHE A 79 -4.01 -8.56 10.62
CA PHE A 79 -2.63 -8.27 10.27
C PHE A 79 -1.73 -9.46 10.58
N GLY A 80 -0.70 -9.64 9.77
CA GLY A 80 0.36 -10.60 9.98
C GLY A 80 1.44 -10.44 8.92
N VAL A 81 2.64 -10.91 9.22
CA VAL A 81 3.75 -10.89 8.28
C VAL A 81 4.30 -12.29 8.05
N ASP A 82 4.82 -12.50 6.85
CA ASP A 82 5.52 -13.70 6.42
C ASP A 82 6.83 -13.36 5.68
N GLY A 83 7.47 -14.35 5.08
CA GLY A 83 8.73 -14.16 4.35
C GLY A 83 8.68 -13.21 3.18
N MET A 84 7.49 -12.98 2.60
CA MET A 84 7.31 -12.05 1.49
C MET A 84 6.99 -10.63 2.00
N SER A 85 6.14 -10.52 3.01
CA SER A 85 5.67 -9.23 3.51
C SER A 85 6.62 -8.55 4.50
N ALA A 86 7.33 -9.29 5.36
CA ALA A 86 8.22 -8.70 6.36
C ALA A 86 9.32 -7.79 5.76
N PRO A 87 10.06 -8.18 4.69
CA PRO A 87 11.02 -7.29 4.05
C PRO A 87 10.37 -6.10 3.36
N LEU A 88 9.12 -6.23 2.86
CA LEU A 88 8.38 -5.14 2.23
C LEU A 88 7.88 -4.11 3.24
N VAL A 89 7.50 -4.55 4.45
CA VAL A 89 7.20 -3.66 5.58
C VAL A 89 8.44 -2.86 5.97
N LEU A 90 9.61 -3.49 6.10
CA LEU A 90 10.87 -2.78 6.36
C LEU A 90 11.21 -1.79 5.24
N LEU A 91 11.08 -2.21 3.98
CA LEU A 91 11.35 -1.35 2.82
C LEU A 91 10.46 -0.10 2.85
N THR A 92 9.18 -0.25 3.24
CA THR A 92 8.24 0.87 3.38
C THR A 92 8.73 1.87 4.43
N GLY A 93 9.20 1.39 5.58
CA GLY A 93 9.79 2.25 6.63
C GLY A 93 11.00 3.02 6.13
N ILE A 94 11.90 2.37 5.38
CA ILE A 94 13.08 3.01 4.79
C ILE A 94 12.67 4.10 3.79
N VAL A 95 11.74 3.77 2.88
CA VAL A 95 11.27 4.72 1.85
C VAL A 95 10.53 5.90 2.47
N MET A 96 9.73 5.66 3.53
CA MET A 96 9.05 6.72 4.26
C MET A 96 10.04 7.67 4.94
N PHE A 97 11.01 7.16 5.67
CA PHE A 97 12.03 7.95 6.35
C PHE A 97 12.86 8.78 5.35
N THR A 98 13.39 8.14 4.31
CA THR A 98 14.17 8.83 3.26
C THR A 98 13.31 9.80 2.46
N GLY A 99 12.04 9.50 2.23
CA GLY A 99 11.07 10.38 1.57
C GLY A 99 10.83 11.67 2.36
N VAL A 100 10.75 11.60 3.69
CA VAL A 100 10.67 12.80 4.55
C VAL A 100 11.94 13.62 4.45
N LEU A 101 13.12 12.99 4.50
CA LEU A 101 14.40 13.71 4.43
C LEU A 101 14.58 14.45 3.10
N ILE A 102 14.29 13.80 1.97
CA ILE A 102 14.44 14.43 0.65
C ILE A 102 13.41 15.56 0.41
N SER A 103 12.28 15.51 1.12
CA SER A 103 11.23 16.52 1.03
C SER A 103 11.41 17.69 2.01
N TRP A 104 12.54 17.76 2.70
CA TRP A 104 12.77 18.78 3.72
C TRP A 104 12.66 20.21 3.18
N GLY A 105 13.11 20.45 1.94
CA GLY A 105 13.05 21.74 1.25
C GLY A 105 11.85 21.90 0.31
N ILE A 106 10.75 21.18 0.53
CA ILE A 106 9.61 21.16 -0.41
C ILE A 106 8.93 22.52 -0.59
N ASP A 107 9.10 23.44 0.35
CA ASP A 107 8.61 24.82 0.32
C ASP A 107 9.64 25.83 -0.19
N ASP A 108 10.81 25.39 -0.64
CA ASP A 108 11.81 26.26 -1.23
C ASP A 108 11.32 26.79 -2.59
N LYS A 109 11.12 28.12 -2.66
CA LYS A 109 10.69 28.81 -3.88
C LYS A 109 11.67 28.68 -5.07
N HIS A 110 12.90 28.29 -4.80
CA HIS A 110 13.96 28.07 -5.78
C HIS A 110 14.07 26.61 -6.20
N ALA A 111 13.25 25.70 -5.62
CA ALA A 111 13.26 24.31 -6.02
C ALA A 111 12.81 24.18 -7.51
N PRO A 112 13.56 23.42 -8.32
CA PRO A 112 13.31 23.33 -9.78
C PRO A 112 11.98 22.66 -10.13
N THR A 113 11.28 22.12 -9.14
CA THR A 113 10.02 21.35 -9.30
C THR A 113 8.75 22.22 -9.27
N GLY A 114 8.84 23.54 -9.02
CA GLY A 114 7.66 24.42 -8.92
C GLY A 114 6.69 24.04 -7.78
N ILE A 115 7.22 23.48 -6.71
CA ILE A 115 6.46 22.99 -5.55
C ILE A 115 5.79 24.17 -4.84
N GLN A 116 4.50 24.00 -4.56
CA GLN A 116 3.70 25.00 -3.88
C GLN A 116 3.96 24.97 -2.36
N ASP A 117 3.77 26.12 -1.71
CA ASP A 117 3.98 26.39 -0.27
C ASP A 117 2.96 25.67 0.63
N ARG A 118 2.89 24.32 0.60
CA ARG A 118 1.90 23.52 1.34
C ARG A 118 2.50 22.26 1.97
N PRO A 119 3.57 22.38 2.81
CA PRO A 119 4.25 21.19 3.36
C PRO A 119 3.34 20.35 4.26
N ARG A 120 2.40 20.97 4.97
CA ARG A 120 1.47 20.30 5.87
C ARG A 120 0.62 19.27 5.11
N GLU A 121 -0.02 19.68 4.04
CA GLU A 121 -0.86 18.82 3.21
C GLU A 121 -0.02 17.78 2.47
N PHE A 122 1.16 18.14 1.99
CA PHE A 122 2.06 17.22 1.32
C PHE A 122 2.47 16.06 2.22
N PHE A 123 2.99 16.35 3.43
CA PHE A 123 3.37 15.29 4.35
C PHE A 123 2.17 14.49 4.83
N ALA A 124 1.02 15.11 5.06
CA ALA A 124 -0.19 14.39 5.44
C ALA A 124 -0.59 13.35 4.39
N PHE A 125 -0.66 13.73 3.11
CA PHE A 125 -0.98 12.78 2.04
C PHE A 125 0.10 11.72 1.84
N LEU A 126 1.38 12.07 1.99
CA LEU A 126 2.48 11.12 1.94
C LEU A 126 2.37 10.06 3.05
N PHE A 127 1.94 10.46 4.24
CA PHE A 127 1.75 9.58 5.39
C PHE A 127 0.48 8.71 5.27
N ILE A 128 -0.61 9.23 4.72
CA ILE A 128 -1.80 8.43 4.40
C ILE A 128 -1.44 7.36 3.36
N LEU A 129 -0.68 7.72 2.32
CA LEU A 129 -0.16 6.77 1.35
C LEU A 129 0.68 5.69 2.02
N ALA A 130 1.62 6.06 2.90
CA ALA A 130 2.47 5.11 3.63
C ALA A 130 1.64 4.16 4.51
N SER A 131 0.63 4.66 5.22
CA SER A 131 -0.32 3.85 6.00
C SER A 131 -1.02 2.80 5.12
N GLY A 132 -1.52 3.20 3.94
CA GLY A 132 -2.11 2.28 2.98
C GLY A 132 -1.13 1.19 2.53
N VAL A 133 0.12 1.56 2.23
CA VAL A 133 1.18 0.62 1.83
C VAL A 133 1.49 -0.38 2.94
N PHE A 134 1.69 0.07 4.18
CA PHE A 134 1.88 -0.82 5.33
C PHE A 134 0.69 -1.76 5.52
N GLY A 135 -0.53 -1.20 5.39
CA GLY A 135 -1.76 -1.97 5.52
C GLY A 135 -1.88 -3.09 4.50
N VAL A 136 -1.54 -2.86 3.22
CA VAL A 136 -1.55 -3.91 2.19
C VAL A 136 -0.56 -5.01 2.52
N PHE A 137 0.70 -4.67 2.86
CA PHE A 137 1.72 -5.68 3.13
C PHE A 137 1.47 -6.49 4.41
N ALA A 138 0.80 -5.89 5.39
CA ALA A 138 0.46 -6.56 6.63
C ALA A 138 -0.90 -7.29 6.59
N SER A 139 -1.78 -7.03 5.63
CA SER A 139 -3.14 -7.56 5.61
C SER A 139 -3.18 -9.06 5.27
N LEU A 140 -3.91 -9.83 6.07
CA LEU A 140 -4.26 -11.23 5.84
C LEU A 140 -5.75 -11.43 5.51
N ASP A 141 -6.51 -10.36 5.41
CA ASP A 141 -7.89 -10.36 4.94
C ASP A 141 -7.94 -9.74 3.53
N LEU A 142 -8.56 -10.43 2.59
CA LEU A 142 -8.59 -10.04 1.18
C LEU A 142 -9.33 -8.72 0.96
N PHE A 143 -10.41 -8.46 1.71
CA PHE A 143 -11.12 -7.20 1.62
C PHE A 143 -10.31 -6.05 2.21
N MET A 144 -9.63 -6.28 3.35
CA MET A 144 -8.75 -5.29 3.95
C MET A 144 -7.53 -4.98 3.09
N LEU A 145 -6.97 -5.99 2.42
CA LEU A 145 -5.90 -5.78 1.45
C LEU A 145 -6.35 -4.80 0.36
N PHE A 146 -7.54 -5.03 -0.20
CA PHE A 146 -8.14 -4.13 -1.20
C PHE A 146 -8.42 -2.73 -0.62
N PHE A 147 -8.96 -2.63 0.58
CA PHE A 147 -9.25 -1.37 1.24
C PHE A 147 -8.00 -0.51 1.47
N PHE A 148 -6.92 -1.10 1.98
CA PHE A 148 -5.65 -0.41 2.15
C PHE A 148 -4.96 -0.07 0.81
N TYR A 149 -5.17 -0.89 -0.22
CA TYR A 149 -4.75 -0.58 -1.58
C TYR A 149 -5.37 0.75 -2.06
N GLU A 150 -6.68 0.94 -1.89
CA GLU A 150 -7.35 2.19 -2.27
C GLU A 150 -6.87 3.39 -1.44
N ILE A 151 -6.60 3.18 -0.14
CA ILE A 151 -6.00 4.21 0.73
C ILE A 151 -4.61 4.61 0.23
N ALA A 152 -3.84 3.71 -0.36
CA ALA A 152 -2.53 4.04 -0.93
C ALA A 152 -2.65 4.79 -2.27
N VAL A 153 -3.58 4.40 -3.14
CA VAL A 153 -3.72 4.96 -4.49
C VAL A 153 -4.27 6.38 -4.49
N PHE A 154 -5.27 6.68 -3.68
CA PHE A 154 -5.94 7.97 -3.69
C PHE A 154 -5.01 9.17 -3.36
N PRO A 155 -4.18 9.12 -2.29
CA PRO A 155 -3.25 10.20 -2.01
C PRO A 155 -2.20 10.39 -3.10
N MET A 156 -1.83 9.32 -3.82
CA MET A 156 -0.86 9.38 -4.91
C MET A 156 -1.33 10.31 -6.03
N TYR A 157 -2.63 10.25 -6.39
CA TYR A 157 -3.23 11.20 -7.32
C TYR A 157 -3.02 12.65 -6.88
N LEU A 158 -3.37 12.97 -5.63
CA LEU A 158 -3.27 14.32 -5.09
C LEU A 158 -1.82 14.81 -5.03
N LEU A 159 -0.90 13.94 -4.61
CA LEU A 159 0.52 14.27 -4.51
C LEU A 159 1.13 14.61 -5.90
N ILE A 160 0.75 13.91 -6.95
CA ILE A 160 1.23 14.19 -8.30
C ILE A 160 0.49 15.42 -8.88
N ALA A 161 -0.83 15.49 -8.75
CA ALA A 161 -1.64 16.57 -9.35
C ALA A 161 -1.31 17.94 -8.75
N ILE A 162 -0.99 18.03 -7.47
CA ILE A 162 -0.74 19.30 -6.77
C ILE A 162 0.74 19.67 -6.80
N TRP A 163 1.65 18.75 -6.45
CA TRP A 163 3.08 19.00 -6.27
C TRP A 163 3.96 18.47 -7.40
N GLY A 164 3.37 17.87 -8.41
CA GLY A 164 4.08 17.34 -9.56
C GLY A 164 4.59 18.41 -10.52
N TRP A 165 5.32 17.96 -11.55
CA TRP A 165 5.87 18.83 -12.60
C TRP A 165 4.77 19.51 -13.40
N VAL A 166 4.74 20.84 -13.38
CA VAL A 166 3.62 21.68 -13.86
C VAL A 166 3.14 21.33 -15.28
N LYS A 167 4.04 20.95 -16.17
CA LYS A 167 3.69 20.66 -17.58
C LYS A 167 2.95 19.34 -17.78
N THR A 168 3.15 18.35 -16.90
CA THR A 168 2.69 16.97 -17.11
C THR A 168 1.84 16.41 -15.97
N ARG A 169 1.80 17.06 -14.81
CA ARG A 169 1.21 16.54 -13.57
C ARG A 169 -0.26 16.15 -13.70
N GLU A 170 -1.06 16.96 -14.37
CA GLU A 170 -2.51 16.70 -14.49
C GLU A 170 -2.77 15.47 -15.38
N TYR A 171 -2.10 15.40 -16.52
CA TYR A 171 -2.19 14.25 -17.41
C TYR A 171 -1.68 12.97 -16.74
N ALA A 172 -0.51 13.03 -16.11
CA ALA A 172 0.11 11.86 -15.47
C ALA A 172 -0.72 11.36 -14.27
N ALA A 173 -1.21 12.28 -13.42
CA ALA A 173 -2.05 11.93 -12.29
C ALA A 173 -3.37 11.28 -12.74
N MET A 174 -4.04 11.85 -13.74
CA MET A 174 -5.29 11.29 -14.28
C MET A 174 -5.05 9.92 -14.92
N LYS A 175 -4.01 9.79 -15.73
CA LYS A 175 -3.66 8.53 -16.40
C LYS A 175 -3.39 7.43 -15.37
N LEU A 176 -2.54 7.70 -14.37
CA LEU A 176 -2.23 6.80 -13.28
C LEU A 176 -3.51 6.33 -12.59
N THR A 177 -4.36 7.26 -12.18
CA THR A 177 -5.57 6.95 -11.42
C THR A 177 -6.54 6.10 -12.23
N LEU A 178 -6.76 6.41 -13.51
CA LEU A 178 -7.66 5.62 -14.36
C LEU A 178 -7.17 4.18 -14.55
N TYR A 179 -5.86 3.98 -14.80
CA TYR A 179 -5.30 2.64 -14.91
C TYR A 179 -5.46 1.85 -13.61
N LEU A 180 -5.11 2.46 -12.47
CA LEU A 180 -5.18 1.78 -11.17
C LEU A 180 -6.63 1.49 -10.77
N PHE A 181 -7.56 2.42 -11.05
CA PHE A 181 -8.99 2.21 -10.79
C PHE A 181 -9.57 1.05 -11.59
N ILE A 182 -9.25 0.93 -12.88
CA ILE A 182 -9.68 -0.20 -13.69
C ILE A 182 -9.13 -1.52 -13.11
N GLY A 183 -7.85 -1.54 -12.75
CA GLY A 183 -7.22 -2.70 -12.13
C GLY A 183 -7.89 -3.10 -10.82
N SER A 184 -8.18 -2.13 -9.96
CA SER A 184 -8.80 -2.36 -8.66
C SER A 184 -10.23 -2.91 -8.78
N VAL A 185 -11.03 -2.40 -9.70
CA VAL A 185 -12.39 -2.92 -9.94
C VAL A 185 -12.34 -4.39 -10.37
N VAL A 186 -11.44 -4.76 -11.28
CA VAL A 186 -11.28 -6.14 -11.72
C VAL A 186 -10.85 -7.05 -10.57
N SER A 187 -9.89 -6.59 -9.74
CA SER A 187 -9.43 -7.34 -8.56
C SER A 187 -10.53 -7.52 -7.53
N LEU A 188 -11.35 -6.49 -7.30
CA LEU A 188 -12.49 -6.54 -6.37
C LEU A 188 -13.52 -7.57 -6.80
N VAL A 189 -13.88 -7.58 -8.08
CA VAL A 189 -14.82 -8.57 -8.63
C VAL A 189 -14.27 -9.99 -8.44
N GLY A 190 -12.97 -10.21 -8.67
CA GLY A 190 -12.30 -11.48 -8.41
C GLY A 190 -12.32 -11.88 -6.93
N ALA A 191 -12.05 -10.93 -6.02
CA ALA A 191 -12.14 -11.16 -4.58
C ALA A 191 -13.54 -11.59 -4.14
N LEU A 192 -14.58 -10.93 -4.65
CA LEU A 192 -15.97 -11.29 -4.39
C LEU A 192 -16.31 -12.67 -4.97
N ALA A 193 -15.83 -13.02 -6.16
CA ALA A 193 -16.02 -14.34 -6.74
C ALA A 193 -15.40 -15.44 -5.85
N MET A 194 -14.19 -15.22 -5.33
CA MET A 194 -13.55 -16.16 -4.39
C MET A 194 -14.34 -16.28 -3.08
N TYR A 195 -14.79 -15.15 -2.51
CA TYR A 195 -15.62 -15.15 -1.30
C TYR A 195 -16.89 -15.99 -1.45
N TYR A 196 -17.63 -15.78 -2.54
CA TYR A 196 -18.85 -16.55 -2.82
C TYR A 196 -18.57 -18.02 -3.08
N LYS A 197 -17.50 -18.31 -3.83
CA LYS A 197 -17.17 -19.70 -4.19
C LYS A 197 -16.66 -20.50 -2.99
N ALA A 198 -15.92 -19.88 -2.08
CA ALA A 198 -15.42 -20.52 -0.86
C ALA A 198 -16.54 -20.92 0.10
N GLY A 199 -17.64 -20.15 0.17
CA GLY A 199 -18.78 -20.45 1.02
C GLY A 199 -18.53 -20.31 2.53
N PHE A 200 -17.35 -19.84 2.95
CA PHE A 200 -16.99 -19.68 4.37
C PHE A 200 -17.58 -18.42 5.01
N GLY A 201 -18.12 -17.49 4.22
CA GLY A 201 -18.56 -16.18 4.71
C GLY A 201 -17.44 -15.37 5.34
N SER A 202 -16.20 -15.51 4.82
CA SER A 202 -15.01 -14.82 5.31
C SER A 202 -14.05 -14.45 4.19
N PHE A 203 -13.38 -13.31 4.33
CA PHE A 203 -12.30 -12.85 3.46
C PHE A 203 -10.91 -13.21 3.98
N ASP A 204 -10.80 -13.97 5.09
CA ASP A 204 -9.52 -14.41 5.63
C ASP A 204 -8.78 -15.28 4.61
N MET A 205 -7.63 -14.77 4.10
CA MET A 205 -6.84 -15.46 3.08
C MET A 205 -6.33 -16.82 3.54
N ARG A 206 -6.09 -17.00 4.84
CA ARG A 206 -5.67 -18.30 5.42
C ARG A 206 -6.75 -19.38 5.28
N LEU A 207 -8.02 -18.97 5.33
CA LEU A 207 -9.17 -19.87 5.08
C LEU A 207 -9.37 -20.06 3.58
N LEU A 208 -9.20 -19.00 2.78
CA LEU A 208 -9.32 -19.09 1.31
C LEU A 208 -8.25 -19.99 0.69
N GLU A 209 -7.03 -20.04 1.25
CA GLU A 209 -5.98 -20.99 0.84
C GLU A 209 -6.42 -22.47 1.01
N GLN A 210 -7.30 -22.74 1.97
CA GLN A 210 -7.83 -24.09 2.26
C GLN A 210 -9.10 -24.40 1.48
N ALA A 211 -9.66 -23.46 0.73
CA ALA A 211 -10.97 -23.60 0.06
C ALA A 211 -10.97 -24.62 -1.10
N ASN A 212 -9.79 -25.09 -1.55
CA ASN A 212 -9.65 -26.04 -2.65
C ASN A 212 -10.58 -25.72 -3.84
N PHE A 213 -10.46 -24.52 -4.40
CA PHE A 213 -11.27 -24.06 -5.52
C PHE A 213 -11.18 -25.05 -6.71
N PRO A 214 -12.30 -25.38 -7.38
CA PRO A 214 -12.28 -26.23 -8.57
C PRO A 214 -11.35 -25.68 -9.66
N ALA A 215 -10.66 -26.55 -10.39
CA ALA A 215 -9.71 -26.14 -11.42
C ALA A 215 -10.34 -25.21 -12.48
N GLU A 216 -11.57 -25.49 -12.91
CA GLU A 216 -12.31 -24.64 -13.86
C GLU A 216 -12.51 -23.21 -13.33
N PHE A 217 -12.83 -23.07 -12.03
CA PHE A 217 -12.96 -21.77 -11.39
C PHE A 217 -11.62 -21.04 -11.35
N GLN A 218 -10.55 -21.75 -10.97
CA GLN A 218 -9.21 -21.16 -10.90
C GLN A 218 -8.72 -20.69 -12.26
N ILE A 219 -8.90 -21.48 -13.32
CA ILE A 219 -8.53 -21.11 -14.69
C ILE A 219 -9.31 -19.88 -15.17
N ALA A 220 -10.60 -19.82 -14.89
CA ALA A 220 -11.44 -18.69 -15.30
C ALA A 220 -11.08 -17.38 -14.59
N TRP A 221 -10.74 -17.43 -13.29
CA TRP A 221 -10.54 -16.24 -12.46
C TRP A 221 -9.07 -15.84 -12.28
N PHE A 222 -8.11 -16.71 -12.61
CA PHE A 222 -6.69 -16.40 -12.44
C PHE A 222 -6.28 -15.15 -13.21
N LEU A 223 -6.51 -15.11 -14.53
CA LEU A 223 -6.12 -13.96 -15.34
C LEU A 223 -6.78 -12.65 -14.90
N PRO A 224 -8.10 -12.57 -14.67
CA PRO A 224 -8.73 -11.36 -14.15
C PRO A 224 -8.11 -10.88 -12.83
N VAL A 225 -7.94 -11.77 -11.86
CA VAL A 225 -7.38 -11.42 -10.55
C VAL A 225 -5.91 -11.01 -10.67
N PHE A 226 -5.11 -11.79 -11.38
CA PHE A 226 -3.68 -11.51 -11.56
C PHE A 226 -3.47 -10.17 -12.27
N PHE A 227 -4.11 -9.95 -13.41
CA PHE A 227 -3.97 -8.71 -14.16
C PHE A 227 -4.57 -7.52 -13.42
N GLY A 228 -5.65 -7.69 -12.68
CA GLY A 228 -6.22 -6.63 -11.87
C GLY A 228 -5.20 -6.02 -10.90
N PHE A 229 -4.44 -6.86 -10.18
CA PHE A 229 -3.35 -6.41 -9.32
C PHE A 229 -2.07 -6.05 -10.09
N ALA A 230 -1.75 -6.77 -11.16
CA ALA A 230 -0.54 -6.56 -11.95
C ALA A 230 -0.54 -5.22 -12.71
N ILE A 231 -1.71 -4.64 -13.00
CA ILE A 231 -1.84 -3.28 -13.53
C ILE A 231 -1.16 -2.28 -12.58
N LEU A 232 -1.39 -2.38 -11.26
CA LEU A 232 -0.67 -1.59 -10.26
C LEU A 232 0.84 -1.89 -10.25
N GLY A 233 1.22 -3.14 -10.49
CA GLY A 233 2.63 -3.54 -10.63
C GLY A 233 3.31 -2.99 -11.88
N GLY A 234 2.56 -2.38 -12.80
CA GLY A 234 3.09 -1.87 -14.07
C GLY A 234 3.52 -2.97 -15.03
N ILE A 235 2.81 -4.12 -15.05
CA ILE A 235 3.14 -5.25 -15.94
C ILE A 235 2.74 -4.93 -17.39
N TRP A 236 3.55 -5.39 -18.33
CA TRP A 236 3.20 -5.28 -19.75
C TRP A 236 1.91 -6.09 -20.06
N PRO A 237 0.97 -5.55 -20.86
CA PRO A 237 0.98 -4.30 -21.63
C PRO A 237 0.44 -3.05 -20.89
N PHE A 238 0.09 -3.15 -19.62
CA PHE A 238 -0.60 -2.11 -18.83
C PHE A 238 0.36 -1.18 -18.06
N HIS A 239 1.64 -1.07 -18.47
CA HIS A 239 2.68 -0.33 -17.76
C HIS A 239 2.79 1.16 -18.11
N ASN A 240 2.07 1.63 -19.13
CA ASN A 240 2.25 2.93 -19.76
C ASN A 240 1.99 4.14 -18.84
N TRP A 241 1.26 3.95 -17.75
CA TRP A 241 0.98 4.96 -16.73
C TRP A 241 2.19 5.22 -15.82
N SER A 242 3.05 4.23 -15.63
CA SER A 242 4.14 4.27 -14.65
C SER A 242 5.26 5.25 -15.06
N PRO A 243 5.83 5.23 -16.28
CA PRO A 243 6.83 6.23 -16.70
C PRO A 243 6.33 7.67 -16.60
N ASP A 244 5.10 7.94 -17.04
CA ASP A 244 4.52 9.28 -16.97
C ASP A 244 4.33 9.74 -15.53
N GLY A 245 3.84 8.83 -14.66
CA GLY A 245 3.70 9.06 -13.23
C GLY A 245 5.02 9.39 -12.55
N HIS A 246 6.09 8.66 -12.89
CA HIS A 246 7.43 8.89 -12.32
C HIS A 246 8.02 10.24 -12.72
N VAL A 247 7.92 10.59 -13.99
CA VAL A 247 8.47 11.84 -14.51
C VAL A 247 7.75 13.06 -13.95
N ALA A 248 6.44 12.94 -13.73
CA ALA A 248 5.63 14.03 -13.20
C ALA A 248 5.71 14.17 -11.67
N ALA A 249 5.99 13.10 -10.93
CA ALA A 249 5.94 13.09 -9.48
C ALA A 249 7.11 13.87 -8.83
N PRO A 250 6.88 14.49 -7.65
CA PRO A 250 7.98 14.95 -6.78
C PRO A 250 8.87 13.78 -6.37
N THR A 251 10.15 14.06 -6.08
CA THR A 251 11.15 13.01 -5.81
C THR A 251 10.71 12.00 -4.74
N ALA A 252 10.22 12.45 -3.58
CA ALA A 252 9.73 11.54 -2.55
C ALA A 252 8.56 10.68 -3.03
N VAL A 253 7.63 11.26 -3.78
CA VAL A 253 6.46 10.56 -4.32
C VAL A 253 6.90 9.53 -5.37
N SER A 254 7.87 9.88 -6.24
CA SER A 254 8.47 8.95 -7.19
C SER A 254 9.22 7.80 -6.48
N MET A 255 9.88 8.07 -5.35
CA MET A 255 10.50 7.03 -4.50
C MET A 255 9.45 6.06 -3.94
N PHE A 256 8.33 6.58 -3.42
CA PHE A 256 7.21 5.72 -2.98
C PHE A 256 6.62 4.93 -4.13
N HIS A 257 6.44 5.56 -5.29
CA HIS A 257 5.91 4.91 -6.48
C HIS A 257 6.77 3.70 -6.88
N ALA A 258 8.06 3.91 -7.15
CA ALA A 258 8.97 2.83 -7.55
C ALA A 258 9.33 1.90 -6.38
N GLY A 259 9.55 2.46 -5.20
CA GLY A 259 10.05 1.72 -4.04
C GLY A 259 9.05 0.72 -3.49
N VAL A 260 7.79 1.10 -3.35
CA VAL A 260 6.79 0.31 -2.63
C VAL A 260 5.44 0.21 -3.35
N LEU A 261 4.91 1.27 -3.97
CA LEU A 261 3.56 1.24 -4.53
C LEU A 261 3.42 0.19 -5.65
N MET A 262 4.33 0.17 -6.62
CA MET A 262 4.32 -0.85 -7.67
C MET A 262 4.51 -2.27 -7.10
N LYS A 263 5.26 -2.42 -5.99
CA LYS A 263 5.42 -3.70 -5.32
C LYS A 263 4.15 -4.20 -4.64
N LEU A 264 3.19 -3.30 -4.27
CA LEU A 264 1.87 -3.73 -3.81
C LEU A 264 1.16 -4.57 -4.88
N GLY A 265 1.22 -4.12 -6.15
CA GLY A 265 0.63 -4.86 -7.27
C GLY A 265 1.27 -6.22 -7.47
N ALA A 266 2.60 -6.28 -7.47
CA ALA A 266 3.32 -7.55 -7.58
C ALA A 266 3.04 -8.48 -6.39
N PHE A 267 3.09 -7.94 -5.16
CA PHE A 267 2.77 -8.67 -3.93
C PHE A 267 1.35 -9.25 -3.96
N ALA A 268 0.35 -8.42 -4.28
CA ALA A 268 -1.04 -8.85 -4.32
C ALA A 268 -1.31 -9.84 -5.47
N ALA A 269 -0.68 -9.66 -6.64
CA ALA A 269 -0.78 -10.61 -7.75
C ALA A 269 -0.23 -11.99 -7.36
N LEU A 270 0.89 -12.05 -6.62
CA LEU A 270 1.43 -13.30 -6.10
C LEU A 270 0.56 -13.86 -4.96
N ARG A 271 0.23 -13.04 -3.96
CA ARG A 271 -0.52 -13.46 -2.77
C ARG A 271 -1.94 -13.93 -3.10
N VAL A 272 -2.65 -13.20 -3.95
CA VAL A 272 -4.05 -13.49 -4.29
C VAL A 272 -4.14 -14.32 -5.57
N GLY A 273 -3.42 -13.94 -6.62
CA GLY A 273 -3.47 -14.65 -7.89
C GLY A 273 -2.82 -16.04 -7.80
N VAL A 274 -1.51 -16.08 -7.50
CA VAL A 274 -0.76 -17.35 -7.57
C VAL A 274 -1.04 -18.27 -6.39
N MET A 275 -1.07 -17.73 -5.15
CA MET A 275 -1.22 -18.58 -3.97
C MET A 275 -2.65 -19.09 -3.76
N LEU A 276 -3.69 -18.27 -4.04
CA LEU A 276 -5.09 -18.71 -3.89
C LEU A 276 -5.62 -19.48 -5.09
N LEU A 277 -5.03 -19.29 -6.29
CA LEU A 277 -5.47 -19.92 -7.53
C LEU A 277 -4.32 -20.70 -8.22
N PRO A 278 -3.64 -21.65 -7.53
CA PRO A 278 -2.42 -22.27 -8.02
C PRO A 278 -2.64 -23.11 -9.30
N GLU A 279 -3.80 -23.75 -9.48
CA GLU A 279 -4.08 -24.49 -10.71
C GLU A 279 -4.28 -23.54 -11.91
N GLY A 280 -4.89 -22.37 -11.69
CA GLY A 280 -5.00 -21.33 -12.70
C GLY A 280 -3.65 -20.76 -13.13
N ALA A 281 -2.69 -20.69 -12.20
CA ALA A 281 -1.35 -20.17 -12.45
C ALA A 281 -0.45 -21.09 -13.31
N LYS A 282 -0.86 -22.34 -13.53
CA LYS A 282 -0.10 -23.32 -14.36
C LYS A 282 -0.36 -23.14 -15.86
N TYR A 283 -1.42 -22.45 -16.25
CA TYR A 283 -1.84 -22.19 -17.63
C TYR A 283 -1.50 -20.76 -18.06
#